data_7bb49c57e19d3f420110b6ddc7a23108
#
_entry.id   7bb49c57e19d3f420110b6ddc7a23108
#
_cell.length_a   1.000
_cell.length_b   1.000
_cell.length_c   1.000
_cell.angle_alpha   90.00
_cell.angle_beta   90.00
_cell.angle_gamma   90.00
#
_symmetry.space_group_name_H-M   'P 1'
#
loop_
_entity.id
_entity.type
_entity.pdbx_description
1 polymer ?
#
loop_
_entity_poly.entity_id
_entity_poly.type
_entity_poly.pdbx_seq_one_letter_code
_entity_poly.pdbx_strand_id
1 'polypeptide(L)'
;MDVTNLLDIHTRTELYQWYKEYHDKVSDFWIRINRATADYPGVVRYIDAVEVALCFGWIDSTQKKIDDGKPIQHFTPRRKRSKWCERNLIRCRRLVRLGEMTPAGLAAAPDLDQIGRASCRERV
;
A
#
# COMPACT_ATOMS: atom_id res chain seq x y z
N MET A 1 7.15 -3.79 -19.59
CA MET A 1 7.26 -2.60 -18.71
C MET A 1 8.64 -2.55 -18.11
N ASP A 2 9.32 -1.44 -18.27
CA ASP A 2 10.66 -1.29 -17.75
C ASP A 2 10.61 -1.02 -16.24
N VAL A 3 11.53 -1.65 -15.53
CA VAL A 3 11.66 -1.40 -14.09
C VAL A 3 12.58 -0.20 -13.90
N THR A 4 11.95 0.92 -13.55
CA THR A 4 12.68 2.13 -13.18
C THR A 4 12.33 2.44 -11.73
N ASN A 5 13.17 3.15 -11.03
CA ASN A 5 12.89 3.56 -9.66
C ASN A 5 12.67 2.37 -8.71
N LEU A 6 13.56 1.39 -8.77
CA LEU A 6 13.58 0.29 -7.81
C LEU A 6 14.29 0.77 -6.55
N LEU A 7 13.53 0.85 -5.45
CA LEU A 7 14.03 1.43 -4.22
C LEU A 7 14.71 0.37 -3.34
N ASP A 8 15.72 0.79 -2.61
CA ASP A 8 16.43 -0.04 -1.64
C ASP A 8 15.78 0.15 -0.27
N ILE A 9 14.60 -0.45 -0.09
CA ILE A 9 13.81 -0.35 1.13
C ILE A 9 13.62 -1.74 1.69
N HIS A 10 13.86 -1.91 2.98
CA HIS A 10 13.94 -3.23 3.60
C HIS A 10 12.94 -3.44 4.72
N THR A 11 12.34 -2.39 5.28
CA THR A 11 11.41 -2.52 6.40
C THR A 11 10.16 -1.68 6.17
N ARG A 12 9.10 -2.01 6.90
CA ARG A 12 7.85 -1.23 6.89
C ARG A 12 8.11 0.21 7.32
N THR A 13 8.93 0.41 8.33
CA THR A 13 9.25 1.75 8.83
C THR A 13 9.98 2.58 7.78
N GLU A 14 10.96 1.98 7.11
CA GLU A 14 11.68 2.67 6.02
C GLU A 14 10.72 3.07 4.90
N LEU A 15 9.79 2.18 4.55
CA LEU A 15 8.81 2.47 3.51
C LEU A 15 7.91 3.62 3.92
N TYR A 16 7.43 3.61 5.17
CA TYR A 16 6.59 4.68 5.68
C TYR A 16 7.31 6.03 5.63
N GLN A 17 8.58 6.07 6.05
CA GLN A 17 9.38 7.30 6.00
C GLN A 17 9.61 7.77 4.57
N TRP A 18 9.82 6.83 3.64
CA TRP A 18 9.95 7.18 2.23
C TRP A 18 8.69 7.88 1.71
N TYR A 19 7.51 7.31 2.01
CA TYR A 19 6.25 7.93 1.59
C TYR A 19 6.06 9.31 2.20
N LYS A 20 6.43 9.50 3.46
CA LYS A 20 6.31 10.82 4.08
C LYS A 20 7.07 11.88 3.31
N GLU A 21 8.22 11.52 2.77
CA GLU A 21 9.07 12.44 2.02
C GLU A 21 8.64 12.58 0.56
N TYR A 22 8.29 11.48 -0.09
CA TYR A 22 8.23 11.45 -1.56
C TYR A 22 6.86 11.17 -2.14
N HIS A 23 5.83 10.88 -1.35
CA HIS A 23 4.53 10.48 -1.91
C HIS A 23 3.91 11.52 -2.85
N ASP A 24 4.25 12.78 -2.69
CA ASP A 24 3.75 13.87 -3.53
C ASP A 24 4.77 14.36 -4.56
N LYS A 25 5.92 13.69 -4.66
CA LYS A 25 7.02 14.11 -5.54
C LYS A 25 7.35 13.08 -6.61
N VAL A 26 6.92 11.85 -6.44
CA VAL A 26 7.25 10.72 -7.31
C VAL A 26 5.96 10.09 -7.79
N SER A 27 5.95 9.60 -9.03
CA SER A 27 4.73 9.06 -9.64
C SER A 27 4.62 7.55 -9.55
N ASP A 28 5.70 6.85 -9.26
CA ASP A 28 5.70 5.40 -9.09
C ASP A 28 7.01 4.93 -8.50
N PHE A 29 7.02 3.68 -8.03
CA PHE A 29 8.25 3.02 -7.62
C PHE A 29 8.05 1.52 -7.56
N TRP A 30 9.17 0.79 -7.46
CA TRP A 30 9.20 -0.65 -7.26
C TRP A 30 9.98 -0.95 -6.01
N ILE A 31 9.56 -1.99 -5.26
CA ILE A 31 10.36 -2.53 -4.14
C ILE A 31 10.30 -4.04 -4.16
N ARG A 32 11.30 -4.69 -3.56
CA ARG A 32 11.24 -6.12 -3.29
C ARG A 32 10.20 -6.38 -2.23
N ILE A 33 9.42 -7.43 -2.43
CA ILE A 33 8.40 -7.84 -1.46
C ILE A 33 8.52 -9.33 -1.17
N ASN A 34 8.04 -9.71 0.01
CA ASN A 34 7.89 -11.09 0.42
C ASN A 34 6.40 -11.40 0.55
N ARG A 35 5.91 -12.32 -0.27
CA ARG A 35 4.50 -12.74 -0.21
C ARG A 35 4.26 -13.90 0.73
N ALA A 36 5.32 -14.55 1.22
CA ALA A 36 5.18 -15.62 2.18
C ALA A 36 4.80 -15.09 3.56
N THR A 37 4.25 -15.95 4.41
CA THR A 37 3.91 -15.58 5.78
C THR A 37 5.13 -15.52 6.70
N ALA A 38 6.21 -16.23 6.32
CA ALA A 38 7.44 -16.21 7.11
C ALA A 38 8.17 -14.88 6.92
N ASP A 39 8.83 -14.43 7.97
CA ASP A 39 9.63 -13.22 7.90
C ASP A 39 10.95 -13.50 7.17
N TYR A 40 11.27 -12.66 6.21
CA TYR A 40 12.57 -12.62 5.58
C TYR A 40 13.25 -11.33 5.97
N PRO A 41 14.32 -11.36 6.75
CA PRO A 41 15.03 -10.12 7.11
C PRO A 41 15.45 -9.38 5.85
N GLY A 42 15.22 -8.07 5.85
CA GLY A 42 15.61 -7.22 4.75
C GLY A 42 14.65 -7.18 3.57
N VAL A 43 13.48 -7.83 3.67
CA VAL A 43 12.48 -7.78 2.61
C VAL A 43 11.12 -7.43 3.21
N VAL A 44 10.47 -6.40 2.68
CA VAL A 44 9.17 -5.94 3.18
C VAL A 44 8.10 -6.97 2.84
N ARG A 45 7.27 -7.33 3.81
CA ARG A 45 6.13 -8.21 3.55
C ARG A 45 5.11 -7.50 2.67
N TYR A 46 4.50 -8.25 1.75
CA TYR A 46 3.51 -7.69 0.83
C TYR A 46 2.40 -6.95 1.57
N ILE A 47 1.86 -7.56 2.63
CA ILE A 47 0.76 -6.94 3.38
C ILE A 47 1.18 -5.65 4.05
N ASP A 48 2.41 -5.58 4.56
CA ASP A 48 2.93 -4.34 5.13
C ASP A 48 3.06 -3.25 4.07
N ALA A 49 3.53 -3.61 2.89
CA ALA A 49 3.67 -2.65 1.80
C ALA A 49 2.31 -2.10 1.36
N VAL A 50 1.30 -2.96 1.27
CA VAL A 50 -0.08 -2.55 0.93
C VAL A 50 -0.63 -1.60 1.98
N GLU A 51 -0.44 -1.92 3.26
CA GLU A 51 -0.96 -1.08 4.34
C GLU A 51 -0.31 0.29 4.36
N VAL A 52 1.00 0.36 4.17
CA VAL A 52 1.69 1.65 4.11
C VAL A 52 1.22 2.45 2.90
N ALA A 53 1.04 1.80 1.76
CA ALA A 53 0.50 2.47 0.57
C ALA A 53 -0.87 3.08 0.83
N LEU A 54 -1.76 2.35 1.53
CA LEU A 54 -3.08 2.86 1.89
C LEU A 54 -2.98 4.12 2.75
N CYS A 55 -2.00 4.17 3.65
CA CYS A 55 -1.82 5.34 4.52
C CYS A 55 -1.54 6.62 3.73
N PHE A 56 -1.04 6.51 2.51
CA PHE A 56 -0.66 7.67 1.69
C PHE A 56 -1.49 7.78 0.40
N GLY A 57 -2.52 6.95 0.25
CA GLY A 57 -3.38 7.02 -0.93
C GLY A 57 -2.79 6.38 -2.17
N TRP A 58 -1.93 5.40 -2.00
CA TRP A 58 -1.31 4.66 -3.10
C TRP A 58 -1.88 3.25 -3.17
N ILE A 59 -1.59 2.55 -4.27
CA ILE A 59 -2.07 1.20 -4.50
C ILE A 59 -0.98 0.35 -5.16
N ASP A 60 -0.95 -0.95 -4.85
CA ASP A 60 -0.14 -1.90 -5.57
C ASP A 60 -0.71 -2.10 -6.98
N SER A 61 0.16 -2.14 -7.97
CA SER A 61 -0.26 -2.37 -9.35
C SER A 61 0.32 -3.65 -9.90
N THR A 62 1.50 -3.64 -10.50
CA THR A 62 2.08 -4.78 -11.18
C THR A 62 3.12 -5.47 -10.33
N GLN A 63 3.11 -6.81 -10.36
CA GLN A 63 4.18 -7.60 -9.76
C GLN A 63 5.02 -8.22 -10.87
N LYS A 64 6.34 -8.30 -10.65
CA LYS A 64 7.27 -8.80 -11.63
C LYS A 64 8.39 -9.54 -10.92
N LYS A 65 9.01 -10.51 -11.57
CA LYS A 65 10.22 -11.14 -11.07
C LYS A 65 11.40 -10.62 -11.86
N ILE A 66 12.48 -10.31 -11.17
CA ILE A 66 13.71 -9.85 -11.82
C ILE A 66 14.74 -10.97 -11.83
N ASP A 67 15.97 -10.68 -12.20
CA ASP A 67 17.01 -11.66 -12.57
C ASP A 67 17.20 -12.80 -11.56
N ASP A 68 17.03 -12.55 -10.27
CA ASP A 68 17.15 -13.57 -9.24
C ASP A 68 15.86 -14.37 -9.02
N GLY A 69 14.82 -14.11 -9.82
CA GLY A 69 13.53 -14.79 -9.70
C GLY A 69 12.69 -14.34 -8.53
N LYS A 70 13.12 -13.34 -7.78
CA LYS A 70 12.38 -12.84 -6.61
C LYS A 70 11.43 -11.73 -7.04
N PRO A 71 10.25 -11.64 -6.38
CA PRO A 71 9.24 -10.66 -6.79
C PRO A 71 9.59 -9.25 -6.37
N ILE A 72 9.24 -8.33 -7.24
CA ILE A 72 9.18 -6.90 -6.94
C ILE A 72 7.78 -6.41 -7.22
N GLN A 73 7.34 -5.40 -6.49
CA GLN A 73 5.99 -4.86 -6.60
C GLN A 73 6.03 -3.40 -7.01
N HIS A 74 5.19 -3.06 -7.96
CA HIS A 74 5.01 -1.69 -8.44
C HIS A 74 3.90 -1.02 -7.65
N PHE A 75 4.12 0.22 -7.25
CA PHE A 75 3.14 1.04 -6.52
C PHE A 75 2.94 2.37 -7.24
N THR A 76 1.68 2.81 -7.27
CA THR A 76 1.29 4.08 -7.91
C THR A 76 0.26 4.78 -7.03
N PRO A 77 0.11 6.11 -7.15
CA PRO A 77 -0.99 6.81 -6.49
C PRO A 77 -2.34 6.31 -7.01
N ARG A 78 -3.33 6.25 -6.13
CA ARG A 78 -4.69 5.89 -6.53
C ARG A 78 -5.29 6.99 -7.38
N ARG A 79 -6.06 6.59 -8.38
CA ARG A 79 -6.83 7.53 -9.19
C ARG A 79 -8.10 7.92 -8.43
N LYS A 80 -8.61 9.12 -8.70
CA LYS A 80 -9.94 9.51 -8.22
C LYS A 80 -10.95 8.50 -8.73
N ARG A 81 -11.91 8.15 -7.87
CA ARG A 81 -12.96 7.18 -8.20
C ARG A 81 -12.45 5.76 -8.46
N SER A 82 -11.25 5.44 -8.00
CA SER A 82 -10.80 4.06 -8.07
C SER A 82 -11.71 3.20 -7.21
N LYS A 83 -11.95 1.97 -7.66
CA LYS A 83 -12.74 1.03 -6.88
C LYS A 83 -11.92 0.53 -5.70
N TRP A 84 -12.57 0.43 -4.55
CA TRP A 84 -11.95 -0.09 -3.35
C TRP A 84 -12.57 -1.43 -3.01
N CYS A 85 -11.73 -2.45 -2.83
CA CYS A 85 -12.22 -3.73 -2.34
C CYS A 85 -12.49 -3.62 -0.85
N GLU A 86 -13.40 -4.47 -0.38
CA GLU A 86 -13.81 -4.49 1.02
C GLU A 86 -12.61 -4.68 1.96
N ARG A 87 -11.70 -5.57 1.58
CA ARG A 87 -10.51 -5.84 2.39
C ARG A 87 -9.67 -4.59 2.63
N ASN A 88 -9.50 -3.76 1.59
CA ASN A 88 -8.73 -2.53 1.73
C ASN A 88 -9.47 -1.48 2.55
N LEU A 89 -10.80 -1.44 2.48
CA LEU A 89 -11.60 -0.57 3.33
C LEU A 89 -11.43 -0.92 4.81
N ILE A 90 -11.46 -2.21 5.12
CA ILE A 90 -11.24 -2.68 6.48
C ILE A 90 -9.84 -2.31 6.98
N ARG A 91 -8.84 -2.49 6.12
CA ARG A 91 -7.47 -2.12 6.44
C ARG A 91 -7.35 -0.62 6.72
N CYS A 92 -7.97 0.21 5.89
CA CYS A 92 -7.95 1.66 6.09
C CYS A 92 -8.54 2.04 7.44
N ARG A 93 -9.68 1.47 7.80
CA ARG A 93 -10.30 1.77 9.09
C ARG A 93 -9.40 1.40 10.26
N ARG A 94 -8.74 0.25 10.16
CA ARG A 94 -7.79 -0.16 11.18
C ARG A 94 -6.61 0.80 11.27
N LEU A 95 -6.08 1.24 10.13
CA LEU A 95 -4.96 2.17 10.09
C LEU A 95 -5.33 3.53 10.68
N VAL A 96 -6.56 3.98 10.45
CA VAL A 96 -7.06 5.20 11.10
C VAL A 96 -7.04 5.04 12.62
N ARG A 97 -7.53 3.92 13.12
CA ARG A 97 -7.55 3.66 14.57
C ARG A 97 -6.15 3.58 15.17
N LEU A 98 -5.19 3.06 14.41
CA LEU A 98 -3.82 2.94 14.86
C LEU A 98 -3.03 4.26 14.77
N GLY A 99 -3.62 5.28 14.16
CA GLY A 99 -2.96 6.57 14.00
C GLY A 99 -1.91 6.60 12.89
N GLU A 100 -1.90 5.61 12.01
CA GLU A 100 -0.93 5.55 10.91
C GLU A 100 -1.41 6.24 9.63
N MET A 101 -2.73 6.43 9.49
CA MET A 101 -3.30 7.07 8.30
C MET A 101 -2.91 8.53 8.22
N THR A 102 -2.63 9.01 7.00
CA THR A 102 -2.25 10.40 6.74
C THR A 102 -3.37 11.14 6.02
N PRO A 103 -3.33 12.49 5.98
CA PRO A 103 -4.30 13.25 5.20
C PRO A 103 -4.34 12.84 3.73
N ALA A 104 -3.19 12.51 3.13
CA ALA A 104 -3.15 12.06 1.74
C ALA A 104 -3.92 10.74 1.57
N GLY A 105 -3.78 9.82 2.51
CA GLY A 105 -4.52 8.56 2.49
C GLY A 105 -6.01 8.77 2.66
N LEU A 106 -6.39 9.65 3.59
CA LEU A 106 -7.81 9.97 3.80
C LEU A 106 -8.44 10.64 2.59
N ALA A 107 -7.68 11.49 1.90
CA ALA A 107 -8.18 12.16 0.69
C ALA A 107 -8.45 11.17 -0.44
N ALA A 108 -7.69 10.09 -0.51
CA ALA A 108 -7.86 9.06 -1.54
C ALA A 108 -8.95 8.05 -1.18
N ALA A 109 -9.28 7.93 0.10
CA ALA A 109 -10.24 6.95 0.58
C ALA A 109 -11.68 7.49 0.48
N PRO A 110 -12.67 6.61 0.28
CA PRO A 110 -14.07 7.02 0.39
C PRO A 110 -14.42 7.33 1.85
N ASP A 111 -15.66 7.77 2.07
CA ASP A 111 -16.14 8.01 3.42
C ASP A 111 -16.15 6.69 4.19
N LEU A 112 -15.16 6.51 5.05
CA LEU A 112 -14.94 5.25 5.74
C LEU A 112 -16.06 4.90 6.72
N ASP A 113 -16.67 5.89 7.36
CA ASP A 113 -17.75 5.62 8.29
C ASP A 113 -18.99 5.09 7.57
N GLN A 114 -19.38 5.74 6.49
CA GLN A 114 -20.56 5.34 5.73
C GLN A 114 -20.34 4.00 5.04
N ILE A 115 -19.20 3.82 4.41
CA ILE A 115 -18.89 2.58 3.70
C ILE A 115 -18.71 1.42 4.68
N GLY A 116 -18.11 1.67 5.84
CA GLY A 116 -17.98 0.66 6.88
C GLY A 116 -19.33 0.12 7.32
N ARG A 117 -20.31 0.98 7.46
CA ARG A 117 -21.66 0.54 7.83
C ARG A 117 -22.30 -0.27 6.72
N ALA A 118 -22.13 0.16 5.46
CA ALA A 118 -22.64 -0.59 4.31
C ALA A 118 -22.00 -1.97 4.22
N SER A 119 -20.69 -2.05 4.39
CA SER A 119 -19.97 -3.33 4.37
C SER A 119 -20.48 -4.27 5.45
N CYS A 120 -20.71 -3.76 6.65
CA CYS A 120 -21.24 -4.58 7.73
C CYS A 120 -22.61 -5.16 7.39
N ARG A 121 -23.46 -4.39 6.73
CA ARG A 121 -24.77 -4.86 6.32
C ARG A 121 -24.68 -5.92 5.24
N GLU A 122 -23.77 -5.75 4.30
CA GLU A 122 -23.60 -6.70 3.20
C GLU A 122 -23.09 -8.05 3.66
N ARG A 123 -22.41 -8.10 4.78
CA ARG A 123 -21.85 -9.34 5.31
C ARG A 123 -22.83 -10.19 6.10
N VAL A 124 -23.91 -9.64 6.44
CA VAL A 124 -24.91 -10.35 7.25
C VAL A 124 -25.77 -11.33 6.45
#